data_ad956d06183c6ed85215da9bf24091c0
#
_entry.id   ad956d06183c6ed85215da9bf24091c0
#
_cell.length_a   1.000
_cell.length_b   1.000
_cell.length_c   1.000
_cell.angle_alpha   90.00
_cell.angle_beta   90.00
_cell.angle_gamma   90.00
#
_symmetry.space_group_name_H-M   'P 1'
#
loop_
_entity.id
_entity.type
_entity.pdbx_description
1 polymer ?
#
loop_
_entity_poly.entity_id
_entity_poly.type
_entity_poly.pdbx_seq_one_letter_code
_entity_poly.pdbx_strand_id
1 'polypeptide(L)'
;MDAKEKKDRADQTARRVYDILKNHDQEMSTIEAQIDAERAALEEDLEAIRARAYPRGVRYDTPRVQSSPDPDGLLIKVADAIQRRTARTKRATDALEERQRQIENVHEAILTMDAKSKIILLTLYYPRRTYAQAAELLDMDVSTVSRQRKTAVDRLVRKYIRLHGNIE
;
A
#
# COMPACT_ATOMS: atom_id res chain seq x y z
N MET A 1 -18.34 18.08 -13.83
CA MET A 1 -17.19 18.24 -12.91
C MET A 1 -16.70 19.68 -13.01
N ASP A 2 -16.80 20.41 -11.93
CA ASP A 2 -16.55 21.86 -11.88
C ASP A 2 -15.03 22.14 -11.95
N ALA A 3 -14.61 23.28 -12.51
CA ALA A 3 -13.18 23.64 -12.65
C ALA A 3 -12.48 23.69 -11.28
N LYS A 4 -13.21 24.03 -10.22
CA LYS A 4 -12.72 24.02 -8.84
C LYS A 4 -12.40 22.60 -8.35
N GLU A 5 -13.29 21.65 -8.59
CA GLU A 5 -13.06 20.24 -8.22
C GLU A 5 -11.84 19.64 -8.92
N LYS A 6 -11.63 19.98 -10.23
CA LYS A 6 -10.45 19.53 -10.97
C LYS A 6 -9.16 20.07 -10.37
N LYS A 7 -9.17 21.32 -9.94
CA LYS A 7 -8.02 21.95 -9.31
C LYS A 7 -7.72 21.33 -7.95
N ASP A 8 -8.75 21.14 -7.13
CA ASP A 8 -8.59 20.56 -5.78
C ASP A 8 -8.04 19.13 -5.85
N ARG A 9 -8.50 18.31 -6.80
CA ARG A 9 -7.96 16.96 -7.04
C ARG A 9 -6.51 16.97 -7.53
N ALA A 10 -6.16 17.90 -8.42
CA ALA A 10 -4.77 18.05 -8.88
C ALA A 10 -3.84 18.47 -7.73
N ASP A 11 -4.29 19.37 -6.87
CA ASP A 11 -3.52 19.81 -5.70
C ASP A 11 -3.36 18.66 -4.67
N GLN A 12 -4.39 17.83 -4.49
CA GLN A 12 -4.34 16.63 -3.65
C GLN A 12 -3.36 15.60 -4.22
N THR A 13 -3.43 15.34 -5.53
CA THR A 13 -2.47 14.46 -6.22
C THR A 13 -1.05 14.96 -6.07
N ALA A 14 -0.81 16.28 -6.21
CA ALA A 14 0.51 16.87 -6.04
C ALA A 14 1.07 16.66 -4.62
N ARG A 15 0.25 16.84 -3.60
CA ARG A 15 0.64 16.56 -2.20
C ARG A 15 0.99 15.09 -2.01
N ARG A 16 0.16 14.18 -2.50
CA ARG A 16 0.40 12.73 -2.38
C ARG A 16 1.67 12.28 -3.10
N VAL A 17 1.90 12.74 -4.33
CA VAL A 17 3.15 12.46 -5.07
C VAL A 17 4.37 12.96 -4.29
N TYR A 18 4.27 14.14 -3.69
CA TYR A 18 5.35 14.67 -2.86
C TYR A 18 5.61 13.84 -1.60
N ASP A 19 4.56 13.37 -0.93
CA ASP A 19 4.66 12.52 0.26
C ASP A 19 5.28 11.17 -0.08
N ILE A 20 4.89 10.57 -1.21
CA ILE A 20 5.48 9.34 -1.74
C ILE A 20 6.98 9.54 -1.98
N LEU A 21 7.38 10.59 -2.70
CA LEU A 21 8.80 10.88 -2.95
C LEU A 21 9.60 10.99 -1.66
N LYS A 22 9.01 11.62 -0.63
CA LYS A 22 9.69 11.87 0.64
C LYS A 22 9.86 10.61 1.49
N ASN A 23 8.90 9.69 1.44
CA ASN A 23 8.79 8.57 2.38
C ASN A 23 8.84 7.20 1.69
N HIS A 24 9.18 7.13 0.41
CA HIS A 24 9.12 5.96 -0.44
C HIS A 24 9.62 4.67 0.23
N ASP A 25 10.88 4.63 0.66
CA ASP A 25 11.50 3.41 1.21
C ASP A 25 10.79 2.94 2.49
N GLN A 26 10.44 3.87 3.38
CA GLN A 26 9.76 3.57 4.62
C GLN A 26 8.32 3.12 4.38
N GLU A 27 7.63 3.77 3.44
CA GLU A 27 6.23 3.45 3.11
C GLU A 27 6.13 2.07 2.46
N MET A 28 7.02 1.72 1.52
CA MET A 28 7.08 0.40 0.89
C MET A 28 7.31 -0.71 1.91
N SER A 29 8.35 -0.58 2.74
CA SER A 29 8.65 -1.57 3.79
C SER A 29 7.50 -1.74 4.77
N THR A 30 6.80 -0.65 5.11
CA THR A 30 5.64 -0.71 6.02
C THR A 30 4.47 -1.43 5.37
N ILE A 31 4.18 -1.18 4.10
CA ILE A 31 3.09 -1.83 3.36
C ILE A 31 3.35 -3.33 3.25
N GLU A 32 4.56 -3.74 2.86
CA GLU A 32 4.94 -5.14 2.76
C GLU A 32 4.76 -5.86 4.10
N ALA A 33 5.28 -5.30 5.19
CA ALA A 33 5.12 -5.86 6.52
C ALA A 33 3.64 -5.96 6.96
N GLN A 34 2.80 -4.99 6.60
CA GLN A 34 1.38 -5.01 6.90
C GLN A 34 0.63 -6.08 6.10
N ILE A 35 0.94 -6.26 4.82
CA ILE A 35 0.35 -7.32 3.99
C ILE A 35 0.69 -8.70 4.56
N ASP A 36 1.95 -8.92 4.94
CA ASP A 36 2.39 -10.18 5.52
C ASP A 36 1.72 -10.45 6.88
N ALA A 37 1.60 -9.42 7.72
CA ALA A 37 0.90 -9.52 9.00
C ALA A 37 -0.60 -9.86 8.83
N GLU A 38 -1.30 -9.22 7.88
CA GLU A 38 -2.71 -9.52 7.59
C GLU A 38 -2.90 -10.95 7.05
N ARG A 39 -1.97 -11.46 6.24
CA ARG A 39 -2.00 -12.83 5.74
C ARG A 39 -1.75 -13.84 6.86
N ALA A 40 -0.75 -13.61 7.71
CA ALA A 40 -0.47 -14.47 8.86
C ALA A 40 -1.66 -14.51 9.85
N ALA A 41 -2.26 -13.36 10.16
CA ALA A 41 -3.44 -13.28 11.01
C ALA A 41 -4.66 -14.01 10.40
N LEU A 42 -4.80 -14.00 9.06
CA LEU A 42 -5.84 -14.78 8.40
C LEU A 42 -5.63 -16.28 8.60
N GLU A 43 -4.41 -16.78 8.41
CA GLU A 43 -4.09 -18.20 8.60
C GLU A 43 -4.40 -18.65 10.02
N GLU A 44 -3.97 -17.89 11.04
CA GLU A 44 -4.23 -18.16 12.44
C GLU A 44 -5.74 -18.21 12.75
N ASP A 45 -6.50 -17.22 12.25
CA ASP A 45 -7.94 -17.18 12.44
C ASP A 45 -8.66 -18.35 11.75
N LEU A 46 -8.22 -18.75 10.56
CA LEU A 46 -8.79 -19.91 9.85
C LEU A 46 -8.49 -21.22 10.57
N GLU A 47 -7.31 -21.38 11.15
CA GLU A 47 -6.97 -22.53 11.98
C GLU A 47 -7.83 -22.57 13.26
N ALA A 48 -8.00 -21.43 13.94
CA ALA A 48 -8.84 -21.32 15.11
C ALA A 48 -10.33 -21.65 14.82
N ILE A 49 -10.85 -21.19 13.68
CA ILE A 49 -12.22 -21.50 13.24
C ILE A 49 -12.36 -23.01 12.98
N ARG A 50 -11.41 -23.62 12.28
CA ARG A 50 -11.39 -25.06 12.00
C ARG A 50 -11.27 -25.89 13.28
N ALA A 51 -10.40 -25.50 14.21
CA ALA A 51 -10.22 -26.20 15.48
C ALA A 51 -11.49 -26.21 16.33
N ARG A 52 -12.26 -25.12 16.30
CA ARG A 52 -13.57 -25.04 16.98
C ARG A 52 -14.65 -25.88 16.30
N ALA A 53 -14.62 -25.99 14.98
CA ALA A 53 -15.56 -26.78 14.21
C ALA A 53 -15.30 -28.27 14.33
N TYR A 54 -14.02 -28.67 14.44
CA TYR A 54 -13.59 -30.05 14.52
C TYR A 54 -12.69 -30.27 15.74
N PRO A 55 -13.27 -30.32 16.98
CA PRO A 55 -12.46 -30.54 18.17
C PRO A 55 -11.76 -31.90 18.07
N ARG A 56 -10.43 -31.87 18.07
CA ARG A 56 -9.62 -33.09 18.10
C ARG A 56 -9.77 -33.75 19.43
N GLY A 57 -10.36 -34.95 19.42
CA GLY A 57 -10.44 -35.84 20.58
C GLY A 57 -11.84 -36.00 21.14
N VAL A 58 -12.64 -36.85 20.52
CA VAL A 58 -13.75 -37.50 21.19
C VAL A 58 -13.14 -38.46 22.21
N ARG A 59 -13.08 -38.06 23.49
CA ARG A 59 -12.88 -39.03 24.59
C ARG A 59 -14.11 -39.90 24.65
N TYR A 60 -13.96 -41.19 24.33
CA TYR A 60 -15.02 -42.19 24.32
C TYR A 60 -15.60 -42.48 25.70
N ASP A 61 -15.00 -41.91 26.78
CA ASP A 61 -15.35 -42.23 28.17
C ASP A 61 -16.28 -41.23 28.85
N THR A 62 -16.83 -40.26 28.17
CA THR A 62 -17.84 -39.38 28.76
C THR A 62 -19.23 -39.76 28.28
N PRO A 63 -20.25 -39.87 29.23
CA PRO A 63 -21.62 -40.14 28.84
C PRO A 63 -22.08 -39.09 27.84
N ARG A 64 -22.65 -39.57 26.72
CA ARG A 64 -23.21 -38.71 25.67
C ARG A 64 -24.20 -37.72 26.25
N VAL A 65 -23.82 -36.52 26.47
CA VAL A 65 -24.77 -35.42 26.60
C VAL A 65 -25.38 -35.23 25.20
N GLN A 66 -26.67 -35.59 25.11
CA GLN A 66 -27.48 -35.35 23.93
C GLN A 66 -27.68 -33.86 23.74
N SER A 67 -26.76 -33.24 23.06
CA SER A 67 -27.02 -32.02 22.32
C SER A 67 -26.32 -32.19 21.01
N SER A 68 -26.99 -32.77 20.05
CA SER A 68 -26.61 -32.67 18.67
C SER A 68 -27.02 -31.26 18.22
N PRO A 69 -26.16 -30.29 18.20
CA PRO A 69 -26.41 -29.14 17.38
C PRO A 69 -26.48 -29.65 15.95
N ASP A 70 -27.51 -29.22 15.23
CA ASP A 70 -27.69 -29.47 13.83
C ASP A 70 -26.30 -29.36 13.09
N PRO A 71 -25.73 -30.50 12.64
CA PRO A 71 -24.37 -30.51 12.07
C PRO A 71 -24.30 -29.65 10.81
N ASP A 72 -25.41 -29.54 10.06
CA ASP A 72 -25.51 -28.73 8.87
C ASP A 72 -25.49 -27.21 9.23
N GLY A 73 -26.20 -26.86 10.31
CA GLY A 73 -26.17 -25.49 10.84
C GLY A 73 -24.81 -25.07 11.38
N LEU A 74 -24.02 -26.00 11.93
CA LEU A 74 -22.66 -25.75 12.36
C LEU A 74 -21.74 -25.51 11.15
N LEU A 75 -21.81 -26.34 10.11
CA LEU A 75 -21.03 -26.23 8.92
C LEU A 75 -21.30 -24.90 8.17
N ILE A 76 -22.59 -24.51 8.11
CA ILE A 76 -22.99 -23.22 7.52
C ILE A 76 -22.35 -22.06 8.30
N LYS A 77 -22.44 -22.06 9.64
CA LYS A 77 -21.84 -21.01 10.49
C LYS A 77 -20.32 -20.91 10.33
N VAL A 78 -19.65 -22.05 10.20
CA VAL A 78 -18.20 -22.10 9.96
C VAL A 78 -17.86 -21.55 8.59
N ALA A 79 -18.58 -21.95 7.55
CA ALA A 79 -18.39 -21.43 6.19
C ALA A 79 -18.58 -19.91 6.13
N ASP A 80 -19.64 -19.41 6.77
CA ASP A 80 -19.93 -17.98 6.87
C ASP A 80 -18.84 -17.21 7.64
N ALA A 81 -18.29 -17.78 8.71
CA ALA A 81 -17.22 -17.19 9.48
C ALA A 81 -15.91 -17.08 8.64
N ILE A 82 -15.57 -18.17 7.95
CA ILE A 82 -14.43 -18.21 7.02
C ILE A 82 -14.61 -17.15 5.92
N GLN A 83 -15.77 -17.12 5.28
CA GLN A 83 -16.04 -16.18 4.18
C GLN A 83 -15.94 -14.72 4.65
N ARG A 84 -16.54 -14.39 5.81
CA ARG A 84 -16.47 -13.04 6.38
C ARG A 84 -15.04 -12.63 6.71
N ARG A 85 -14.26 -13.54 7.32
CA ARG A 85 -12.86 -13.25 7.68
C ARG A 85 -11.99 -13.05 6.44
N THR A 86 -12.10 -13.94 5.46
CA THR A 86 -11.39 -13.84 4.18
C THR A 86 -11.75 -12.55 3.44
N ALA A 87 -13.04 -12.19 3.37
CA ALA A 87 -13.47 -10.95 2.74
C ALA A 87 -12.94 -9.69 3.44
N ARG A 88 -12.82 -9.71 4.77
CA ARG A 88 -12.25 -8.61 5.55
C ARG A 88 -10.75 -8.45 5.26
N THR A 89 -9.99 -9.54 5.30
CA THR A 89 -8.55 -9.51 5.00
C THR A 89 -8.30 -9.06 3.57
N LYS A 90 -9.09 -9.59 2.61
CA LYS A 90 -8.98 -9.17 1.21
C LYS A 90 -9.15 -7.66 1.05
N ARG A 91 -10.16 -7.05 1.69
CA ARG A 91 -10.35 -5.59 1.61
C ARG A 91 -9.18 -4.81 2.21
N ALA A 92 -8.58 -5.31 3.30
CA ALA A 92 -7.42 -4.68 3.91
C ALA A 92 -6.19 -4.77 3.00
N THR A 93 -5.92 -5.94 2.42
CA THR A 93 -4.80 -6.14 1.49
C THR A 93 -5.00 -5.39 0.19
N ASP A 94 -6.21 -5.38 -0.40
CA ASP A 94 -6.52 -4.64 -1.63
C ASP A 94 -6.20 -3.14 -1.46
N ALA A 95 -6.49 -2.55 -0.29
CA ALA A 95 -6.19 -1.15 0.01
C ALA A 95 -4.67 -0.89 0.11
N LEU A 96 -3.92 -1.83 0.71
CA LEU A 96 -2.46 -1.74 0.81
C LEU A 96 -1.79 -1.93 -0.56
N GLU A 97 -2.26 -2.87 -1.37
CA GLU A 97 -1.77 -3.11 -2.72
C GLU A 97 -2.04 -1.91 -3.64
N GLU A 98 -3.19 -1.23 -3.49
CA GLU A 98 -3.46 0.00 -4.22
C GLU A 98 -2.47 1.12 -3.83
N ARG A 99 -2.14 1.22 -2.55
CA ARG A 99 -1.16 2.18 -2.05
C ARG A 99 0.25 1.87 -2.57
N GLN A 100 0.63 0.59 -2.62
CA GLN A 100 1.88 0.14 -3.23
C GLN A 100 1.92 0.51 -4.72
N ARG A 101 0.85 0.26 -5.47
CA ARG A 101 0.74 0.62 -6.89
C ARG A 101 0.91 2.13 -7.12
N GLN A 102 0.38 2.97 -6.24
CA GLN A 102 0.59 4.42 -6.35
C GLN A 102 2.07 4.80 -6.23
N ILE A 103 2.82 4.13 -5.35
CA ILE A 103 4.27 4.34 -5.19
C ILE A 103 5.01 3.90 -6.45
N GLU A 104 4.70 2.72 -6.99
CA GLU A 104 5.28 2.19 -8.23
C GLU A 104 4.98 3.11 -9.43
N ASN A 105 3.76 3.62 -9.55
CA ASN A 105 3.34 4.57 -10.57
C ASN A 105 4.14 5.89 -10.51
N VAL A 106 4.46 6.38 -9.31
CA VAL A 106 5.32 7.56 -9.16
C VAL A 106 6.73 7.26 -9.65
N HIS A 107 7.27 6.09 -9.33
CA HIS A 107 8.58 5.67 -9.80
C HIS A 107 8.61 5.52 -11.34
N GLU A 108 7.60 4.87 -11.93
CA GLU A 108 7.44 4.76 -13.38
C GLU A 108 7.38 6.14 -14.04
N ALA A 109 6.59 7.06 -13.48
CA ALA A 109 6.50 8.42 -13.98
C ALA A 109 7.88 9.12 -13.99
N ILE A 110 8.72 8.93 -12.94
CA ILE A 110 10.09 9.45 -12.89
C ILE A 110 10.95 8.87 -14.02
N LEU A 111 10.88 7.55 -14.23
CA LEU A 111 11.67 6.86 -15.24
C LEU A 111 11.37 7.34 -16.67
N THR A 112 10.15 7.82 -16.91
CA THR A 112 9.70 8.34 -18.21
C THR A 112 9.92 9.85 -18.39
N MET A 113 10.56 10.55 -17.44
CA MET A 113 10.90 11.98 -17.53
C MET A 113 12.14 12.24 -18.37
N ASP A 114 12.35 13.52 -18.71
CA ASP A 114 13.60 13.98 -19.31
C ASP A 114 14.80 13.69 -18.39
N ALA A 115 15.96 13.42 -18.98
CA ALA A 115 17.16 12.96 -18.27
C ALA A 115 17.55 13.89 -17.10
N LYS A 116 17.46 15.21 -17.28
CA LYS A 116 17.81 16.20 -16.26
C LYS A 116 16.88 16.13 -15.04
N SER A 117 15.58 16.12 -15.25
CA SER A 117 14.57 16.00 -14.16
C SER A 117 14.66 14.66 -13.46
N LYS A 118 14.85 13.57 -14.21
CA LYS A 118 15.04 12.21 -13.69
C LYS A 118 16.25 12.13 -12.76
N ILE A 119 17.42 12.57 -13.22
CA ILE A 119 18.66 12.51 -12.43
C ILE A 119 18.49 13.26 -11.10
N ILE A 120 17.91 14.47 -11.12
CA ILE A 120 17.68 15.25 -9.90
C ILE A 120 16.77 14.53 -8.93
N LEU A 121 15.64 13.97 -9.38
CA LEU A 121 14.71 13.27 -8.51
C LEU A 121 15.30 11.97 -7.97
N LEU A 122 15.94 11.17 -8.82
CA LEU A 122 16.59 9.93 -8.36
C LEU A 122 17.73 10.21 -7.39
N THR A 123 18.55 11.24 -7.63
CA THR A 123 19.66 11.59 -6.72
C THR A 123 19.16 12.07 -5.37
N LEU A 124 18.04 12.79 -5.29
CA LEU A 124 17.50 13.31 -4.03
C LEU A 124 16.68 12.32 -3.24
N TYR A 125 15.96 11.45 -3.92
CA TYR A 125 14.94 10.61 -3.29
C TYR A 125 15.23 9.10 -3.33
N TYR A 126 16.17 8.63 -4.15
CA TYR A 126 16.46 7.21 -4.34
C TYR A 126 17.97 6.91 -4.32
N PRO A 127 18.61 6.71 -3.14
CA PRO A 127 18.11 6.85 -1.78
C PRO A 127 17.96 8.32 -1.37
N ARG A 128 17.22 8.56 -0.31
CA ARG A 128 16.98 9.92 0.20
C ARG A 128 18.28 10.59 0.63
N ARG A 129 18.55 11.77 0.04
CA ARG A 129 19.74 12.58 0.32
C ARG A 129 19.36 14.00 0.70
N THR A 130 20.29 14.66 1.39
CA THR A 130 20.20 16.09 1.64
C THR A 130 20.54 16.89 0.37
N TYR A 131 20.10 18.14 0.30
CA TYR A 131 20.45 19.00 -0.84
C TYR A 131 21.97 19.19 -1.00
N ALA A 132 22.73 19.24 0.13
CA ALA A 132 24.18 19.35 0.10
C ALA A 132 24.83 18.11 -0.53
N GLN A 133 24.40 16.90 -0.13
CA GLN A 133 24.90 15.65 -0.70
C GLN A 133 24.54 15.52 -2.20
N ALA A 134 23.33 15.93 -2.56
CA ALA A 134 22.91 15.88 -3.96
C ALA A 134 23.69 16.92 -4.81
N ALA A 135 23.97 18.10 -4.26
CA ALA A 135 24.74 19.14 -4.91
C ALA A 135 26.18 18.68 -5.19
N GLU A 136 26.82 18.04 -4.21
CA GLU A 136 28.13 17.43 -4.34
C GLU A 136 28.18 16.35 -5.43
N LEU A 137 27.21 15.42 -5.43
CA LEU A 137 27.13 14.34 -6.42
C LEU A 137 26.84 14.82 -7.85
N LEU A 138 26.13 15.93 -7.99
CA LEU A 138 25.74 16.49 -9.28
C LEU A 138 26.68 17.60 -9.78
N ASP A 139 27.71 17.93 -9.01
CA ASP A 139 28.63 19.06 -9.26
C ASP A 139 27.86 20.37 -9.52
N MET A 140 26.94 20.71 -8.60
CA MET A 140 26.05 21.86 -8.69
C MET A 140 25.97 22.61 -7.37
N ASP A 141 25.58 23.89 -7.42
CA ASP A 141 25.23 24.64 -6.22
C ASP A 141 23.93 24.14 -5.58
N VAL A 142 23.87 24.13 -4.24
CA VAL A 142 22.68 23.75 -3.45
C VAL A 142 21.44 24.53 -3.89
N SER A 143 21.59 25.83 -4.16
CA SER A 143 20.51 26.69 -4.65
C SER A 143 19.97 26.25 -6.02
N THR A 144 20.87 25.79 -6.90
CA THR A 144 20.53 25.27 -8.22
C THR A 144 19.78 23.94 -8.11
N VAL A 145 20.25 23.02 -7.26
CA VAL A 145 19.55 21.75 -6.97
C VAL A 145 18.15 22.01 -6.43
N SER A 146 18.00 22.92 -5.47
CA SER A 146 16.69 23.28 -4.90
C SER A 146 15.71 23.82 -5.94
N ARG A 147 16.16 24.72 -6.81
CA ARG A 147 15.34 25.29 -7.90
C ARG A 147 14.97 24.24 -8.94
N GLN A 148 15.92 23.42 -9.36
CA GLN A 148 15.69 22.36 -10.34
C GLN A 148 14.77 21.26 -9.78
N ARG A 149 14.92 20.90 -8.51
CA ARG A 149 13.98 19.98 -7.82
C ARG A 149 12.55 20.48 -7.91
N LYS A 150 12.28 21.76 -7.58
CA LYS A 150 10.92 22.32 -7.66
C LYS A 150 10.32 22.13 -9.05
N THR A 151 11.08 22.50 -10.09
CA THR A 151 10.66 22.32 -11.49
C THR A 151 10.47 20.85 -11.85
N ALA A 152 11.34 19.95 -11.38
CA ALA A 152 11.24 18.52 -11.65
C ALA A 152 10.01 17.90 -10.98
N VAL A 153 9.68 18.27 -9.73
CA VAL A 153 8.47 17.81 -9.03
C VAL A 153 7.22 18.31 -9.75
N ASP A 154 7.15 19.57 -10.17
CA ASP A 154 6.00 20.10 -10.92
C ASP A 154 5.79 19.35 -12.25
N ARG A 155 6.87 19.00 -12.94
CA ARG A 155 6.83 18.17 -14.16
C ARG A 155 6.38 16.75 -13.86
N LEU A 156 6.88 16.16 -12.77
CA LEU A 156 6.49 14.81 -12.34
C LEU A 156 4.99 14.74 -12.07
N VAL A 157 4.43 15.67 -11.29
CA VAL A 157 2.99 15.70 -11.01
C VAL A 157 2.17 15.76 -12.30
N ARG A 158 2.54 16.64 -13.24
CA ARG A 158 1.86 16.71 -14.54
C ARG A 158 1.99 15.42 -15.35
N LYS A 159 3.16 14.79 -15.29
CA LYS A 159 3.43 13.52 -15.98
C LYS A 159 2.62 12.39 -15.36
N TYR A 160 2.62 12.30 -14.02
CA TYR A 160 1.83 11.34 -13.26
C TYR A 160 0.34 11.43 -13.62
N ILE A 161 -0.25 12.63 -13.52
CA ILE A 161 -1.68 12.84 -13.86
C ILE A 161 -1.99 12.44 -15.31
N ARG A 162 -1.04 12.66 -16.23
CA ARG A 162 -1.22 12.26 -17.64
C ARG A 162 -1.21 10.75 -17.83
N LEU A 163 -0.39 10.02 -17.09
CA LEU A 163 -0.22 8.56 -17.23
C LEU A 163 -1.27 7.78 -16.45
N HIS A 164 -1.56 8.20 -15.23
CA HIS A 164 -2.33 7.44 -14.26
C HIS A 164 -3.62 8.13 -13.79
N GLY A 165 -3.84 9.38 -14.14
CA GLY A 165 -4.94 10.19 -13.63
C GLY A 165 -4.66 10.81 -12.26
N ASN A 166 -5.71 11.34 -11.62
CA ASN A 166 -5.60 11.86 -10.26
C ASN A 166 -5.65 10.70 -9.26
N ILE A 167 -4.90 10.83 -8.17
CA ILE A 167 -5.00 9.93 -7.02
C ILE A 167 -6.32 10.22 -6.29
N GLU A 168 -7.14 9.19 -6.08
CA GLU A 168 -8.39 9.27 -5.31
C GLU A 168 -8.15 9.08 -3.82
#